data_1b91575f6983313d1202a72043cd3a35
#
_entry.id   1b91575f6983313d1202a72043cd3a35
#
_cell.length_a   1.000
_cell.length_b   1.000
_cell.length_c   1.000
_cell.angle_alpha   90.00
_cell.angle_beta   90.00
_cell.angle_gamma   90.00
#
_symmetry.space_group_name_H-M   'P 1'
#
loop_
_entity.id
_entity.type
_entity.pdbx_description
1 polymer ?
#
loop_
_entity_poly.entity_id
_entity_poly.type
_entity_poly.pdbx_seq_one_letter_code
_entity_poly.pdbx_strand_id
1 'polypeptide(L)'
;MRFPLAPTAKIARHIVKHKLKGTGKFAMVLQLEPLHTCNLTCTGCGRIREYSTSLKDMVPLEQCLAAAAECDAPMISICGGEPLIYPKIEELVAGLHEQGRLVYICTNGVFMRKKMREYLASAYTPALEPQLAQLLSEKLITDKEAEVIRKADGAAKSKVVIRPSKWHYWNVHVDGLEYTHDLIVEREGVFKECVVAIRMAKMLGYQVATNTTVYKETETAELEQMFKFLSSLGVDGHTISPGYDYDAAKKDMVKRLGKDPGEFFLTRAMTRQKFKDIERWGQMFTIFGTPGYLEFLAGKRELACSAWAVPTYNIRGWKAPCYVMTEGHHPTYARMLAEVKWDRFGVDERGCGRDSRCENCMMHSGFEPSGALSSSPRDSWINFKYNFGSRPAPYPSSPELTRAAYNGASIGKGHLAEAKEAVNREFAGVKSAFARGGNDLPHDHSHGNSGGSGGCSTGAANDPLADLKAKIAAAKRVEVKSE
;
A
#
# COMPACT_ATOMS: atom_id res chain seq x y z
N MET A 1 7.11 13.68 -15.93
CA MET A 1 6.05 14.04 -14.96
C MET A 1 5.49 12.80 -14.31
N ARG A 2 5.47 12.71 -12.99
CA ARG A 2 4.95 11.50 -12.28
C ARG A 2 3.43 11.54 -12.18
N PHE A 3 2.86 12.72 -11.89
CA PHE A 3 1.43 12.96 -11.96
C PHE A 3 1.07 13.84 -13.16
N PRO A 4 -0.20 13.89 -13.60
CA PRO A 4 -0.66 14.90 -14.53
C PRO A 4 -0.34 16.32 -14.03
N LEU A 5 -0.13 17.26 -14.95
CA LEU A 5 0.33 18.61 -14.63
C LEU A 5 -0.54 19.33 -13.58
N ALA A 6 -1.85 19.24 -13.70
CA ALA A 6 -2.75 19.97 -12.80
C ALA A 6 -2.69 19.48 -11.35
N PRO A 7 -2.74 18.15 -11.00
CA PRO A 7 -2.48 17.68 -9.67
C PRO A 7 -1.09 18.05 -9.16
N THR A 8 -0.05 17.92 -9.99
CA THR A 8 1.33 18.29 -9.63
C THR A 8 1.42 19.77 -9.24
N ALA A 9 0.86 20.66 -10.05
CA ALA A 9 0.84 22.10 -9.79
C ALA A 9 0.05 22.45 -8.52
N LYS A 10 -1.05 21.73 -8.24
CA LYS A 10 -1.82 21.93 -7.01
C LYS A 10 -1.01 21.58 -5.77
N ILE A 11 -0.33 20.43 -5.77
CA ILE A 11 0.52 19.99 -4.65
C ILE A 11 1.66 21.00 -4.46
N ALA A 12 2.34 21.41 -5.52
CA ALA A 12 3.40 22.40 -5.46
C ALA A 12 2.90 23.76 -4.89
N ARG A 13 1.75 24.26 -5.38
CA ARG A 13 1.12 25.47 -4.84
C ARG A 13 0.78 25.34 -3.35
N HIS A 14 0.31 24.20 -2.90
CA HIS A 14 0.01 23.95 -1.49
C HIS A 14 1.27 24.08 -0.64
N ILE A 15 2.38 23.44 -1.04
CA ILE A 15 3.66 23.52 -0.35
C ILE A 15 4.15 24.97 -0.28
N VAL A 16 4.16 25.66 -1.42
CA VAL A 16 4.60 27.08 -1.49
C VAL A 16 3.74 27.97 -0.60
N LYS A 17 2.41 27.81 -0.64
CA LYS A 17 1.45 28.56 0.23
C LYS A 17 1.82 28.43 1.70
N HIS A 18 2.09 27.22 2.19
CA HIS A 18 2.42 26.99 3.60
C HIS A 18 3.83 27.47 3.97
N LYS A 19 4.82 27.30 3.08
CA LYS A 19 6.17 27.83 3.30
C LYS A 19 6.17 29.36 3.39
N LEU A 20 5.45 30.04 2.48
CA LEU A 20 5.34 31.52 2.51
C LEU A 20 4.59 32.03 3.77
N LYS A 21 3.66 31.25 4.29
CA LYS A 21 2.96 31.58 5.56
C LYS A 21 3.77 31.26 6.82
N GLY A 22 4.93 30.65 6.70
CA GLY A 22 5.72 30.17 7.84
C GLY A 22 5.04 29.05 8.63
N THR A 23 4.09 28.29 8.01
CA THR A 23 3.39 27.19 8.68
C THR A 23 4.35 26.03 8.88
N GLY A 24 4.72 25.75 10.12
CA GLY A 24 5.72 24.71 10.43
C GLY A 24 5.23 23.29 10.21
N LYS A 25 3.94 23.02 10.44
CA LYS A 25 3.32 21.68 10.27
C LYS A 25 1.99 21.83 9.53
N PHE A 26 1.80 21.05 8.46
CA PHE A 26 0.59 21.03 7.64
C PHE A 26 0.45 19.69 6.89
N ALA A 27 -0.78 19.28 6.60
CA ALA A 27 -1.05 18.02 5.93
C ALA A 27 -0.69 18.07 4.44
N MET A 28 -0.05 17.03 3.96
CA MET A 28 0.21 16.75 2.54
C MET A 28 -0.74 15.69 1.99
N VAL A 29 -0.97 14.65 2.77
CA VAL A 29 -1.86 13.55 2.43
C VAL A 29 -2.69 13.21 3.65
N LEU A 30 -4.00 13.20 3.53
CA LEU A 30 -4.86 12.60 4.55
C LEU A 30 -5.00 11.10 4.26
N GLN A 31 -4.64 10.27 5.21
CA GLN A 31 -5.05 8.86 5.24
C GLN A 31 -6.44 8.78 5.88
N LEU A 32 -7.44 8.54 5.05
CA LEU A 32 -8.84 8.46 5.47
C LEU A 32 -9.25 6.99 5.54
N GLU A 33 -9.59 6.53 6.73
CA GLU A 33 -10.04 5.17 7.00
C GLU A 33 -11.54 5.15 7.35
N PRO A 34 -12.44 5.16 6.35
CA PRO A 34 -13.88 5.25 6.61
C PRO A 34 -14.45 4.01 7.30
N LEU A 35 -13.75 2.87 7.20
CA LEU A 35 -14.09 1.61 7.89
C LEU A 35 -12.85 0.72 8.02
N HIS A 36 -12.96 -0.29 8.90
CA HIS A 36 -11.89 -1.30 9.09
C HIS A 36 -12.31 -2.71 8.66
N THR A 37 -13.54 -2.88 8.15
CA THR A 37 -14.00 -4.13 7.55
C THR A 37 -13.24 -4.42 6.28
N CYS A 38 -12.75 -5.67 6.14
CA CYS A 38 -12.07 -6.13 4.94
C CYS A 38 -12.56 -7.53 4.56
N ASN A 39 -12.48 -7.85 3.29
CA ASN A 39 -12.78 -9.19 2.73
C ASN A 39 -11.55 -10.08 2.62
N LEU A 40 -10.38 -9.62 3.08
CA LEU A 40 -9.12 -10.36 3.16
C LEU A 40 -8.53 -10.31 4.58
N THR A 41 -7.59 -11.21 4.85
CA THR A 41 -6.93 -11.37 6.15
C THR A 41 -5.41 -11.33 6.04
N CYS A 42 -4.87 -10.55 5.13
CA CYS A 42 -3.46 -10.50 4.73
C CYS A 42 -2.48 -10.62 5.90
N THR A 43 -1.43 -11.43 5.71
CA THR A 43 -0.31 -11.54 6.64
C THR A 43 0.35 -10.18 6.86
N GLY A 44 0.59 -9.82 8.10
CA GLY A 44 1.21 -8.53 8.47
C GLY A 44 0.28 -7.31 8.38
N CYS A 45 -1.00 -7.49 8.05
CA CYS A 45 -1.98 -6.40 8.07
C CYS A 45 -2.48 -6.14 9.50
N GLY A 46 -2.10 -5.01 10.08
CA GLY A 46 -2.59 -4.60 11.39
C GLY A 46 -3.86 -3.75 11.35
N ARG A 47 -4.23 -3.20 10.19
CA ARG A 47 -5.37 -2.27 10.09
C ARG A 47 -6.69 -2.87 10.53
N ILE A 48 -7.01 -4.06 10.03
CA ILE A 48 -8.23 -4.80 10.38
C ILE A 48 -8.19 -5.42 11.78
N ARG A 49 -7.09 -5.26 12.52
CA ARG A 49 -6.89 -5.82 13.88
C ARG A 49 -6.88 -4.74 14.96
N GLU A 50 -6.78 -3.49 14.56
CA GLU A 50 -6.62 -2.37 15.49
C GLU A 50 -7.97 -1.85 16.00
N TYR A 51 -9.01 -1.94 15.16
CA TYR A 51 -10.35 -1.40 15.45
C TYR A 51 -11.44 -2.42 15.14
N SER A 52 -12.69 -2.04 15.46
CA SER A 52 -13.86 -2.83 15.10
C SER A 52 -13.97 -2.99 13.58
N THR A 53 -14.28 -4.22 13.15
CA THR A 53 -14.57 -4.57 11.75
C THR A 53 -16.06 -4.69 11.47
N SER A 54 -16.92 -4.20 12.38
CA SER A 54 -18.36 -4.15 12.16
C SER A 54 -18.72 -3.12 11.10
N LEU A 55 -19.60 -3.49 10.18
CA LEU A 55 -20.16 -2.54 9.20
C LEU A 55 -21.01 -1.43 9.84
N LYS A 56 -21.35 -1.56 11.14
CA LYS A 56 -22.02 -0.51 11.89
C LYS A 56 -21.06 0.59 12.35
N ASP A 57 -19.78 0.26 12.44
CA ASP A 57 -18.72 1.15 12.91
C ASP A 57 -17.98 1.77 11.73
N MET A 58 -18.69 2.64 10.98
CA MET A 58 -18.16 3.40 9.86
C MET A 58 -18.16 4.89 10.18
N VAL A 59 -17.18 5.61 9.61
CA VAL A 59 -17.21 7.08 9.62
C VAL A 59 -18.33 7.56 8.69
N PRO A 60 -19.27 8.39 9.16
CA PRO A 60 -20.29 8.99 8.28
C PRO A 60 -19.66 9.80 7.15
N LEU A 61 -20.32 9.83 5.98
CA LEU A 61 -19.84 10.55 4.79
C LEU A 61 -19.49 12.01 5.10
N GLU A 62 -20.35 12.69 5.81
CA GLU A 62 -20.21 14.11 6.17
C GLU A 62 -18.97 14.33 7.04
N GLN A 63 -18.65 13.40 7.94
CA GLN A 63 -17.45 13.46 8.78
C GLN A 63 -16.18 13.17 7.96
N CYS A 64 -16.22 12.25 7.01
CA CYS A 64 -15.12 12.00 6.08
C CYS A 64 -14.78 13.28 5.28
N LEU A 65 -15.79 13.94 4.74
CA LEU A 65 -15.64 15.18 3.97
C LEU A 65 -15.18 16.35 4.85
N ALA A 66 -15.71 16.46 6.09
CA ALA A 66 -15.30 17.45 7.06
C ALA A 66 -13.83 17.30 7.47
N ALA A 67 -13.36 16.06 7.72
CA ALA A 67 -11.95 15.80 8.03
C ALA A 67 -11.02 16.20 6.88
N ALA A 68 -11.40 15.93 5.64
CA ALA A 68 -10.62 16.34 4.47
C ALA A 68 -10.57 17.87 4.33
N ALA A 69 -11.67 18.57 4.64
CA ALA A 69 -11.73 20.03 4.63
C ALA A 69 -10.90 20.62 5.77
N GLU A 70 -10.97 20.05 6.98
CA GLU A 70 -10.27 20.53 8.18
C GLU A 70 -8.76 20.51 8.02
N CYS A 71 -8.17 19.40 7.56
CA CYS A 71 -6.72 19.31 7.41
C CYS A 71 -6.17 19.99 6.14
N ASP A 72 -7.04 20.35 5.20
CA ASP A 72 -6.73 20.98 3.91
C ASP A 72 -5.67 20.22 3.07
N ALA A 73 -5.49 18.91 3.29
CA ALA A 73 -4.54 18.12 2.52
C ALA A 73 -4.90 18.14 1.02
N PRO A 74 -3.95 18.39 0.10
CA PRO A 74 -4.20 18.40 -1.33
C PRO A 74 -4.52 17.01 -1.89
N MET A 75 -4.18 15.96 -1.16
CA MET A 75 -4.29 14.56 -1.55
C MET A 75 -4.95 13.75 -0.44
N ILE A 76 -5.87 12.88 -0.82
CA ILE A 76 -6.58 11.99 0.09
C ILE A 76 -6.31 10.54 -0.34
N SER A 77 -5.80 9.73 0.57
CA SER A 77 -5.65 8.28 0.43
C SER A 77 -6.78 7.61 1.21
N ILE A 78 -7.79 7.11 0.51
CA ILE A 78 -8.88 6.36 1.12
C ILE A 78 -8.38 4.92 1.33
N CYS A 79 -8.27 4.50 2.59
CA CYS A 79 -7.72 3.21 3.00
C CYS A 79 -8.54 2.62 4.16
N GLY A 80 -7.91 1.92 5.10
CA GLY A 80 -8.57 1.29 6.26
C GLY A 80 -8.62 -0.22 6.08
N GLY A 81 -9.81 -0.84 6.09
CA GLY A 81 -10.06 -2.20 5.62
C GLY A 81 -10.04 -2.26 4.09
N GLU A 82 -11.18 -2.65 3.48
CA GLU A 82 -11.36 -2.53 2.03
C GLU A 82 -12.30 -1.37 1.71
N PRO A 83 -11.81 -0.25 1.14
CA PRO A 83 -12.63 0.94 0.87
C PRO A 83 -13.86 0.68 -0.01
N LEU A 84 -13.79 -0.32 -0.91
CA LEU A 84 -14.92 -0.64 -1.79
C LEU A 84 -16.09 -1.33 -1.08
N ILE A 85 -15.92 -1.67 0.21
CA ILE A 85 -17.01 -2.12 1.08
C ILE A 85 -17.81 -0.92 1.64
N TYR A 86 -17.20 0.29 1.67
CA TYR A 86 -17.87 1.48 2.17
C TYR A 86 -19.07 1.83 1.27
N PRO A 87 -20.32 1.87 1.82
CA PRO A 87 -21.52 1.96 0.99
C PRO A 87 -21.66 3.25 0.19
N LYS A 88 -21.00 4.33 0.66
CA LYS A 88 -21.02 5.66 0.03
C LYS A 88 -19.67 6.04 -0.58
N ILE A 89 -18.93 5.06 -1.12
CA ILE A 89 -17.59 5.32 -1.67
C ILE A 89 -17.62 6.25 -2.88
N GLU A 90 -18.65 6.13 -3.72
CA GLU A 90 -18.83 6.97 -4.90
C GLU A 90 -19.14 8.43 -4.52
N GLU A 91 -20.02 8.63 -3.57
CA GLU A 91 -20.36 9.96 -3.04
C GLU A 91 -19.19 10.59 -2.29
N LEU A 92 -18.41 9.78 -1.57
CA LEU A 92 -17.19 10.24 -0.91
C LEU A 92 -16.18 10.76 -1.93
N VAL A 93 -15.92 10.00 -2.98
CA VAL A 93 -14.99 10.43 -4.05
C VAL A 93 -15.51 11.68 -4.76
N ALA A 94 -16.82 11.76 -5.03
CA ALA A 94 -17.44 12.95 -5.65
C ALA A 94 -17.23 14.19 -4.77
N GLY A 95 -17.56 14.12 -3.47
CA GLY A 95 -17.41 15.25 -2.55
C GLY A 95 -15.93 15.67 -2.35
N LEU A 96 -15.01 14.72 -2.34
CA LEU A 96 -13.56 15.03 -2.31
C LEU A 96 -13.08 15.72 -3.60
N HIS A 97 -13.63 15.34 -4.76
CA HIS A 97 -13.35 16.02 -6.03
C HIS A 97 -13.94 17.45 -6.05
N GLU A 98 -15.14 17.66 -5.49
CA GLU A 98 -15.73 19.00 -5.33
C GLU A 98 -14.87 19.89 -4.44
N GLN A 99 -14.24 19.33 -3.39
CA GLN A 99 -13.20 20.02 -2.61
C GLN A 99 -11.88 20.20 -3.38
N GLY A 100 -11.80 19.69 -4.62
CA GLY A 100 -10.62 19.76 -5.48
C GLY A 100 -9.48 18.88 -5.00
N ARG A 101 -9.71 17.77 -4.31
CA ARG A 101 -8.65 16.88 -3.82
C ARG A 101 -8.22 15.89 -4.89
N LEU A 102 -6.94 15.50 -4.87
CA LEU A 102 -6.45 14.32 -5.58
C LEU A 102 -6.78 13.10 -4.71
N VAL A 103 -7.47 12.11 -5.27
CA VAL A 103 -7.98 10.95 -4.53
C VAL A 103 -7.27 9.68 -4.96
N TYR A 104 -6.80 8.91 -3.98
CA TYR A 104 -6.36 7.53 -4.13
C TYR A 104 -7.31 6.61 -3.40
N ILE A 105 -7.84 5.59 -4.08
CA ILE A 105 -8.53 4.47 -3.44
C ILE A 105 -7.56 3.31 -3.32
N CYS A 106 -7.10 3.03 -2.09
CA CYS A 106 -6.19 1.92 -1.79
C CYS A 106 -7.01 0.64 -1.61
N THR A 107 -7.14 -0.15 -2.67
CA THR A 107 -7.98 -1.34 -2.72
C THR A 107 -7.17 -2.61 -2.92
N ASN A 108 -7.66 -3.72 -2.38
CA ASN A 108 -7.14 -5.06 -2.66
C ASN A 108 -7.61 -5.63 -4.04
N GLY A 109 -8.36 -4.85 -4.81
CA GLY A 109 -8.77 -5.17 -6.18
C GLY A 109 -9.97 -6.12 -6.31
N VAL A 110 -10.32 -6.90 -5.28
CA VAL A 110 -11.36 -7.96 -5.36
C VAL A 110 -12.72 -7.44 -5.81
N PHE A 111 -13.14 -6.28 -5.30
CA PHE A 111 -14.42 -5.67 -5.70
C PHE A 111 -14.29 -4.73 -6.91
N MET A 112 -13.07 -4.40 -7.33
CA MET A 112 -12.86 -3.39 -8.36
C MET A 112 -13.44 -3.82 -9.72
N ARG A 113 -13.31 -5.10 -10.11
CA ARG A 113 -13.92 -5.61 -11.36
C ARG A 113 -15.44 -5.42 -11.37
N LYS A 114 -16.11 -5.68 -10.25
CA LYS A 114 -17.56 -5.45 -10.10
C LYS A 114 -17.89 -3.97 -10.29
N LYS A 115 -17.14 -3.07 -9.64
CA LYS A 115 -17.32 -1.61 -9.78
C LYS A 115 -17.12 -1.15 -11.23
N MET A 116 -16.10 -1.64 -11.92
CA MET A 116 -15.87 -1.30 -13.33
C MET A 116 -17.06 -1.68 -14.23
N ARG A 117 -17.67 -2.85 -13.99
CA ARG A 117 -18.88 -3.25 -14.73
C ARG A 117 -20.10 -2.36 -14.43
N GLU A 118 -20.30 -2.05 -13.15
CA GLU A 118 -21.39 -1.14 -12.72
C GLU A 118 -21.22 0.25 -13.33
N TYR A 119 -20.00 0.79 -13.37
CA TYR A 119 -19.70 2.09 -13.95
C TYR A 119 -19.86 2.09 -15.47
N LEU A 120 -19.43 1.02 -16.11
CA LEU A 120 -19.63 0.84 -17.56
C LEU A 120 -21.13 0.74 -17.88
N ALA A 121 -21.91 -0.01 -17.10
CA ALA A 121 -23.36 -0.11 -17.28
C ALA A 121 -24.05 1.26 -17.11
N SER A 122 -23.65 2.04 -16.10
CA SER A 122 -24.16 3.39 -15.89
C SER A 122 -23.84 4.35 -17.03
N ALA A 123 -22.65 4.22 -17.64
CA ALA A 123 -22.17 5.10 -18.70
C ALA A 123 -22.51 4.57 -20.11
N TYR A 124 -23.05 3.36 -20.23
CA TYR A 124 -23.19 2.70 -21.53
C TYR A 124 -24.10 3.46 -22.50
N THR A 125 -23.57 3.66 -23.68
CA THR A 125 -24.25 4.11 -24.89
C THR A 125 -23.74 3.27 -26.08
N PRO A 126 -24.44 3.21 -27.22
CA PRO A 126 -23.94 2.51 -28.40
C PRO A 126 -22.53 2.92 -28.85
N ALA A 127 -22.09 4.13 -28.53
CA ALA A 127 -20.74 4.59 -28.82
C ALA A 127 -19.64 3.82 -28.04
N LEU A 128 -19.98 3.15 -26.92
CA LEU A 128 -19.07 2.33 -26.13
C LEU A 128 -19.04 0.85 -26.56
N GLU A 129 -19.81 0.47 -27.61
CA GLU A 129 -19.81 -0.91 -28.10
C GLU A 129 -18.42 -1.44 -28.53
N PRO A 130 -17.53 -0.64 -29.19
CA PRO A 130 -16.18 -1.11 -29.50
C PRO A 130 -15.37 -1.47 -28.24
N GLN A 131 -15.50 -0.67 -27.17
CA GLN A 131 -14.84 -0.96 -25.89
C GLN A 131 -15.41 -2.22 -25.22
N LEU A 132 -16.75 -2.38 -25.27
CA LEU A 132 -17.42 -3.56 -24.73
C LEU A 132 -17.00 -4.82 -25.50
N ALA A 133 -16.91 -4.76 -26.82
CA ALA A 133 -16.43 -5.84 -27.67
C ALA A 133 -14.97 -6.21 -27.37
N GLN A 134 -14.12 -5.20 -27.10
CA GLN A 134 -12.74 -5.45 -26.71
C GLN A 134 -12.66 -6.14 -25.34
N LEU A 135 -13.45 -5.72 -24.34
CA LEU A 135 -13.53 -6.39 -23.04
C LEU A 135 -13.93 -7.85 -23.18
N LEU A 136 -14.88 -8.16 -24.07
CA LEU A 136 -15.28 -9.54 -24.39
C LEU A 136 -14.14 -10.34 -25.06
N SER A 137 -13.48 -9.75 -26.06
CA SER A 137 -12.38 -10.40 -26.79
C SER A 137 -11.19 -10.74 -25.89
N GLU A 138 -10.93 -9.88 -24.91
CA GLU A 138 -9.91 -10.10 -23.87
C GLU A 138 -10.42 -10.97 -22.70
N LYS A 139 -11.67 -11.46 -22.74
CA LYS A 139 -12.32 -12.28 -21.71
C LYS A 139 -12.34 -11.63 -20.31
N LEU A 140 -12.37 -10.30 -20.26
CA LEU A 140 -12.47 -9.54 -19.00
C LEU A 140 -13.90 -9.52 -18.46
N ILE A 141 -14.86 -9.70 -19.36
CA ILE A 141 -16.28 -9.88 -19.06
C ILE A 141 -16.81 -11.07 -19.86
N THR A 142 -17.91 -11.65 -19.40
CA THR A 142 -18.66 -12.71 -20.08
C THR A 142 -19.73 -12.12 -21.01
N ASP A 143 -20.22 -12.91 -21.96
CA ASP A 143 -21.33 -12.52 -22.83
C ASP A 143 -22.57 -12.11 -22.04
N LYS A 144 -22.89 -12.84 -20.96
CA LYS A 144 -23.98 -12.51 -20.06
C LYS A 144 -23.81 -11.14 -19.38
N GLU A 145 -22.58 -10.84 -18.94
CA GLU A 145 -22.26 -9.52 -18.35
C GLU A 145 -22.37 -8.39 -19.36
N ALA A 146 -21.92 -8.63 -20.59
CA ALA A 146 -22.08 -7.65 -21.68
C ALA A 146 -23.56 -7.39 -22.02
N GLU A 147 -24.39 -8.43 -22.02
CA GLU A 147 -25.82 -8.27 -22.23
C GLU A 147 -26.48 -7.43 -21.13
N VAL A 148 -26.11 -7.66 -19.86
CA VAL A 148 -26.57 -6.85 -18.73
C VAL A 148 -26.16 -5.37 -18.89
N ILE A 149 -24.92 -5.12 -19.34
CA ILE A 149 -24.42 -3.76 -19.59
C ILE A 149 -25.24 -3.07 -20.71
N ARG A 150 -25.50 -3.76 -21.84
CA ARG A 150 -26.29 -3.24 -22.95
C ARG A 150 -27.73 -2.91 -22.57
N LYS A 151 -28.30 -3.72 -21.69
CA LYS A 151 -29.70 -3.58 -21.21
C LYS A 151 -29.82 -2.70 -19.96
N ALA A 152 -28.76 -1.97 -19.55
CA ALA A 152 -28.78 -1.11 -18.39
C ALA A 152 -29.89 -0.05 -18.51
N ASP A 153 -30.79 -0.06 -17.54
CA ASP A 153 -31.97 0.80 -17.46
C ASP A 153 -31.70 2.16 -16.78
N GLY A 154 -32.76 2.95 -16.61
CA GLY A 154 -32.69 4.23 -15.93
C GLY A 154 -32.17 4.16 -14.49
N ALA A 155 -32.45 3.06 -13.77
CA ALA A 155 -31.98 2.87 -12.40
C ALA A 155 -30.45 2.68 -12.36
N ALA A 156 -29.87 1.91 -13.28
CA ALA A 156 -28.42 1.79 -13.41
C ALA A 156 -27.77 3.11 -13.82
N LYS A 157 -28.40 3.86 -14.73
CA LYS A 157 -27.92 5.16 -15.24
C LYS A 157 -28.01 6.30 -14.23
N SER A 158 -28.89 6.20 -13.23
CA SER A 158 -29.05 7.22 -12.19
C SER A 158 -28.08 7.08 -11.02
N LYS A 159 -27.32 5.98 -10.94
CA LYS A 159 -26.35 5.77 -9.85
C LYS A 159 -25.20 6.78 -9.92
N VAL A 160 -24.79 7.27 -8.77
CA VAL A 160 -23.51 7.98 -8.63
C VAL A 160 -22.40 6.99 -8.95
N VAL A 161 -21.48 7.37 -9.82
CA VAL A 161 -20.36 6.53 -10.24
C VAL A 161 -19.07 7.35 -10.28
N ILE A 162 -17.95 6.70 -9.97
CA ILE A 162 -16.65 7.31 -10.16
C ILE A 162 -16.34 7.32 -11.67
N ARG A 163 -16.08 8.49 -12.23
CA ARG A 163 -15.74 8.66 -13.64
C ARG A 163 -14.22 8.76 -13.82
N PRO A 164 -13.67 8.36 -14.98
CA PRO A 164 -12.26 8.57 -15.29
C PRO A 164 -11.86 10.04 -15.11
N SER A 165 -10.79 10.28 -14.37
CA SER A 165 -10.31 11.64 -14.06
C SER A 165 -8.82 11.64 -13.76
N LYS A 166 -8.12 12.73 -14.11
CA LYS A 166 -6.75 12.98 -13.69
C LYS A 166 -6.60 13.26 -12.18
N TRP A 167 -7.71 13.41 -11.47
CA TRP A 167 -7.79 13.66 -10.04
C TRP A 167 -8.10 12.40 -9.23
N HIS A 168 -8.14 11.23 -9.86
CA HIS A 168 -8.50 9.99 -9.22
C HIS A 168 -7.59 8.86 -9.67
N TYR A 169 -7.06 8.09 -8.71
CA TYR A 169 -6.26 6.88 -8.92
C TYR A 169 -6.87 5.69 -8.18
N TRP A 170 -7.03 4.60 -8.89
CA TRP A 170 -7.15 3.28 -8.30
C TRP A 170 -5.75 2.82 -7.90
N ASN A 171 -5.49 2.67 -6.59
CA ASN A 171 -4.21 2.23 -6.06
C ASN A 171 -4.34 0.78 -5.61
N VAL A 172 -4.03 -0.15 -6.52
CA VAL A 172 -4.29 -1.58 -6.35
C VAL A 172 -3.12 -2.24 -5.63
N HIS A 173 -3.42 -2.94 -4.54
CA HIS A 173 -2.43 -3.66 -3.76
C HIS A 173 -1.95 -4.92 -4.51
N VAL A 174 -0.64 -5.03 -4.78
CA VAL A 174 0.01 -6.19 -5.40
C VAL A 174 1.43 -6.33 -4.87
N ASP A 175 1.74 -7.40 -4.13
CA ASP A 175 3.01 -7.59 -3.40
C ASP A 175 3.97 -8.59 -4.06
N GLY A 176 3.63 -9.15 -5.20
CA GLY A 176 4.43 -10.12 -5.94
C GLY A 176 3.67 -10.65 -7.16
N LEU A 177 4.22 -11.63 -7.85
CA LEU A 177 3.49 -12.38 -8.84
C LEU A 177 2.42 -13.25 -8.18
N GLU A 178 1.65 -14.00 -8.97
CA GLU A 178 0.44 -14.72 -8.53
C GLU A 178 0.64 -15.48 -7.22
N TYR A 179 1.68 -16.32 -7.16
CA TYR A 179 1.94 -17.13 -5.98
C TYR A 179 2.24 -16.29 -4.73
N THR A 180 3.19 -15.38 -4.83
CA THR A 180 3.63 -14.54 -3.69
C THR A 180 2.50 -13.63 -3.22
N HIS A 181 1.77 -13.01 -4.15
CA HIS A 181 0.66 -12.14 -3.80
C HIS A 181 -0.47 -12.89 -3.09
N ASP A 182 -0.93 -14.02 -3.66
CA ASP A 182 -2.03 -14.81 -3.10
C ASP A 182 -1.65 -15.38 -1.73
N LEU A 183 -0.38 -15.75 -1.52
CA LEU A 183 0.14 -16.18 -0.22
C LEU A 183 0.06 -15.06 0.83
N ILE A 184 0.52 -13.86 0.48
CA ILE A 184 0.53 -12.70 1.39
C ILE A 184 -0.89 -12.28 1.77
N VAL A 185 -1.81 -12.28 0.81
CA VAL A 185 -3.22 -11.91 1.07
C VAL A 185 -4.05 -13.07 1.63
N GLU A 186 -3.45 -14.24 1.81
CA GLU A 186 -4.05 -15.47 2.37
C GLU A 186 -5.30 -15.95 1.59
N ARG A 187 -5.34 -15.68 0.29
CA ARG A 187 -6.45 -16.07 -0.58
C ARG A 187 -5.99 -16.30 -2.02
N GLU A 188 -6.26 -17.50 -2.55
CA GLU A 188 -5.99 -17.87 -3.94
C GLU A 188 -6.87 -17.08 -4.92
N GLY A 189 -6.30 -16.68 -6.06
CA GLY A 189 -6.99 -16.03 -7.17
C GLY A 189 -7.10 -14.51 -7.08
N VAL A 190 -6.64 -13.89 -5.98
CA VAL A 190 -6.72 -12.43 -5.82
C VAL A 190 -5.82 -11.72 -6.83
N PHE A 191 -4.63 -12.24 -7.11
CA PHE A 191 -3.76 -11.67 -8.15
C PHE A 191 -4.47 -11.59 -9.50
N LYS A 192 -5.16 -12.66 -9.91
CA LYS A 192 -5.93 -12.68 -11.17
C LYS A 192 -7.07 -11.67 -11.17
N GLU A 193 -7.79 -11.55 -10.03
CA GLU A 193 -8.83 -10.53 -9.87
C GLU A 193 -8.26 -9.12 -10.04
N CYS A 194 -7.09 -8.84 -9.43
CA CYS A 194 -6.37 -7.57 -9.59
C CYS A 194 -5.99 -7.31 -11.05
N VAL A 195 -5.41 -8.29 -11.73
CA VAL A 195 -4.97 -8.16 -13.13
C VAL A 195 -6.16 -7.82 -14.04
N VAL A 196 -7.28 -8.55 -13.90
CA VAL A 196 -8.51 -8.28 -14.66
C VAL A 196 -9.04 -6.88 -14.37
N ALA A 197 -9.13 -6.51 -13.10
CA ALA A 197 -9.65 -5.21 -12.69
C ALA A 197 -8.78 -4.05 -13.17
N ILE A 198 -7.46 -4.16 -13.06
CA ILE A 198 -6.49 -3.17 -13.58
C ILE A 198 -6.69 -3.01 -15.09
N ARG A 199 -6.72 -4.11 -15.83
CA ARG A 199 -6.86 -4.06 -17.29
C ARG A 199 -8.18 -3.41 -17.72
N MET A 200 -9.30 -3.80 -17.09
CA MET A 200 -10.60 -3.17 -17.33
C MET A 200 -10.57 -1.67 -17.04
N ALA A 201 -10.05 -1.27 -15.89
CA ALA A 201 -9.97 0.14 -15.52
C ALA A 201 -9.14 0.94 -16.53
N LYS A 202 -8.01 0.41 -17.00
CA LYS A 202 -7.18 1.08 -18.01
C LYS A 202 -7.91 1.21 -19.34
N MET A 203 -8.64 0.18 -19.79
CA MET A 203 -9.45 0.23 -21.02
C MET A 203 -10.59 1.22 -20.93
N LEU A 204 -11.14 1.43 -19.73
CA LEU A 204 -12.19 2.43 -19.47
C LEU A 204 -11.63 3.84 -19.21
N GLY A 205 -10.31 4.06 -19.32
CA GLY A 205 -9.68 5.38 -19.21
C GLY A 205 -9.35 5.84 -17.80
N TYR A 206 -9.44 4.96 -16.79
CA TYR A 206 -9.06 5.31 -15.42
C TYR A 206 -7.55 5.40 -15.24
N GLN A 207 -7.12 6.23 -14.29
CA GLN A 207 -5.75 6.19 -13.78
C GLN A 207 -5.63 5.04 -12.78
N VAL A 208 -4.59 4.22 -12.93
CA VAL A 208 -4.32 3.08 -12.05
C VAL A 208 -2.87 3.12 -11.57
N ALA A 209 -2.67 3.10 -10.26
CA ALA A 209 -1.40 2.85 -9.63
C ALA A 209 -1.42 1.48 -8.97
N THR A 210 -0.25 0.92 -8.71
CA THR A 210 -0.13 -0.25 -7.82
C THR A 210 0.58 0.13 -6.53
N ASN A 211 0.24 -0.57 -5.45
CA ASN A 211 0.86 -0.39 -4.14
C ASN A 211 1.48 -1.72 -3.71
N THR A 212 2.78 -1.71 -3.49
CA THR A 212 3.58 -2.89 -3.18
C THR A 212 4.27 -2.73 -1.84
N THR A 213 4.09 -3.70 -0.96
CA THR A 213 4.81 -3.78 0.31
C THR A 213 5.90 -4.85 0.19
N VAL A 214 7.13 -4.46 0.53
CA VAL A 214 8.29 -5.36 0.48
C VAL A 214 8.55 -5.93 1.85
N TYR A 215 8.53 -7.25 1.97
CA TYR A 215 8.80 -7.98 3.20
C TYR A 215 10.18 -8.67 3.15
N LYS A 216 10.58 -9.32 4.24
CA LYS A 216 11.88 -9.98 4.37
C LYS A 216 12.09 -11.06 3.30
N GLU A 217 11.06 -11.84 3.01
CA GLU A 217 11.12 -12.93 2.01
C GLU A 217 10.89 -12.45 0.57
N THR A 218 10.47 -11.18 0.37
CA THR A 218 10.22 -10.66 -0.98
C THR A 218 11.49 -10.70 -1.84
N GLU A 219 11.45 -11.41 -2.95
CA GLU A 219 12.54 -11.48 -3.91
C GLU A 219 12.53 -10.26 -4.85
N THR A 220 13.59 -9.48 -4.86
CA THR A 220 13.68 -8.25 -5.66
C THR A 220 13.64 -8.50 -7.17
N ALA A 221 14.11 -9.66 -7.63
CA ALA A 221 14.01 -10.08 -9.02
C ALA A 221 12.56 -10.36 -9.43
N GLU A 222 11.76 -10.93 -8.54
CA GLU A 222 10.31 -11.13 -8.75
C GLU A 222 9.58 -9.79 -8.81
N LEU A 223 9.92 -8.83 -7.94
CA LEU A 223 9.34 -7.47 -8.00
C LEU A 223 9.58 -6.80 -9.34
N GLU A 224 10.79 -6.93 -9.90
CA GLU A 224 11.08 -6.37 -11.22
C GLU A 224 10.23 -7.02 -12.32
N GLN A 225 10.05 -8.35 -12.27
CA GLN A 225 9.17 -9.06 -13.20
C GLN A 225 7.71 -8.63 -13.03
N MET A 226 7.25 -8.49 -11.80
CA MET A 226 5.91 -7.98 -11.49
C MET A 226 5.69 -6.57 -12.03
N PHE A 227 6.63 -5.64 -11.84
CA PHE A 227 6.51 -4.28 -12.38
C PHE A 227 6.53 -4.26 -13.90
N LYS A 228 7.33 -5.11 -14.56
CA LYS A 228 7.29 -5.29 -16.02
C LYS A 228 5.90 -5.76 -16.46
N PHE A 229 5.36 -6.77 -15.80
CA PHE A 229 4.04 -7.32 -16.10
C PHE A 229 2.93 -6.29 -15.88
N LEU A 230 2.86 -5.65 -14.70
CA LEU A 230 1.84 -4.65 -14.39
C LEU A 230 1.94 -3.42 -15.31
N SER A 231 3.15 -2.99 -15.65
CA SER A 231 3.37 -1.91 -16.63
C SER A 231 2.85 -2.29 -18.01
N SER A 232 2.95 -3.57 -18.42
CA SER A 232 2.40 -4.06 -19.68
C SER A 232 0.86 -4.03 -19.73
N LEU A 233 0.19 -4.00 -18.57
CA LEU A 233 -1.26 -3.78 -18.45
C LEU A 233 -1.65 -2.31 -18.64
N GLY A 234 -0.68 -1.41 -18.65
CA GLY A 234 -0.87 0.04 -18.83
C GLY A 234 -1.02 0.83 -17.54
N VAL A 235 -0.59 0.30 -16.36
CA VAL A 235 -0.62 1.07 -15.10
C VAL A 235 0.19 2.36 -15.23
N ASP A 236 -0.26 3.41 -14.54
CA ASP A 236 0.35 4.75 -14.62
C ASP A 236 1.59 4.89 -13.74
N GLY A 237 1.76 3.98 -12.78
CA GLY A 237 2.95 3.91 -11.93
C GLY A 237 2.79 3.01 -10.72
N HIS A 238 3.88 2.87 -9.97
CA HIS A 238 4.00 1.96 -8.85
C HIS A 238 4.38 2.72 -7.58
N THR A 239 3.65 2.49 -6.49
CA THR A 239 4.06 2.88 -5.14
C THR A 239 4.70 1.67 -4.48
N ILE A 240 5.84 1.86 -3.85
CA ILE A 240 6.57 0.79 -3.17
C ILE A 240 6.98 1.24 -1.77
N SER A 241 6.76 0.39 -0.78
CA SER A 241 7.06 0.64 0.63
C SER A 241 7.70 -0.56 1.30
N PRO A 242 8.59 -0.36 2.29
CA PRO A 242 9.03 -1.45 3.15
C PRO A 242 7.90 -1.90 4.08
N GLY A 243 7.80 -3.21 4.31
CA GLY A 243 6.96 -3.81 5.33
C GLY A 243 7.55 -3.51 6.70
N TYR A 244 6.77 -2.85 7.54
CA TYR A 244 7.19 -2.40 8.85
C TYR A 244 6.37 -3.04 9.96
N ASP A 245 7.03 -3.47 11.02
CA ASP A 245 6.41 -4.07 12.19
C ASP A 245 5.72 -3.01 13.07
N TYR A 246 4.46 -3.21 13.37
CA TYR A 246 3.70 -2.40 14.33
C TYR A 246 2.82 -3.29 15.20
N ASP A 247 2.48 -2.81 16.39
CA ASP A 247 1.94 -3.65 17.46
C ASP A 247 0.74 -4.51 17.06
N ALA A 248 -0.20 -3.96 16.31
CA ALA A 248 -1.37 -4.71 15.87
C ALA A 248 -1.01 -5.86 14.91
N ALA A 249 -0.08 -5.63 13.98
CA ALA A 249 0.40 -6.64 13.04
C ALA A 249 1.23 -7.72 13.76
N LYS A 250 2.15 -7.31 14.65
CA LYS A 250 2.95 -8.26 15.46
C LYS A 250 2.06 -9.17 16.31
N LYS A 251 1.10 -8.60 17.03
CA LYS A 251 0.17 -9.38 17.86
C LYS A 251 -0.67 -10.35 17.02
N ASP A 252 -1.13 -9.95 15.84
CA ASP A 252 -1.88 -10.83 14.95
C ASP A 252 -1.01 -11.99 14.44
N MET A 253 0.22 -11.70 14.01
CA MET A 253 1.14 -12.74 13.54
C MET A 253 1.43 -13.79 14.61
N VAL A 254 1.76 -13.38 15.82
CA VAL A 254 2.01 -14.30 16.93
C VAL A 254 0.74 -15.07 17.28
N LYS A 255 -0.39 -14.38 17.47
CA LYS A 255 -1.63 -15.00 17.97
C LYS A 255 -2.31 -15.90 16.92
N ARG A 256 -2.37 -15.46 15.65
CA ARG A 256 -3.13 -16.13 14.60
C ARG A 256 -2.28 -17.10 13.79
N LEU A 257 -1.03 -16.73 13.50
CA LEU A 257 -0.15 -17.52 12.64
C LEU A 257 0.91 -18.30 13.39
N GLY A 258 1.14 -18.01 14.68
CA GLY A 258 2.22 -18.61 15.45
C GLY A 258 3.62 -18.27 14.94
N LYS A 259 3.75 -17.16 14.18
CA LYS A 259 5.00 -16.75 13.52
C LYS A 259 5.68 -15.61 14.28
N ASP A 260 7.03 -15.64 14.28
CA ASP A 260 7.83 -14.52 14.78
C ASP A 260 7.73 -13.34 13.80
N PRO A 261 7.27 -12.16 14.24
CA PRO A 261 7.27 -10.96 13.41
C PRO A 261 8.64 -10.60 12.81
N GLY A 262 9.73 -10.90 13.52
CA GLY A 262 11.10 -10.70 13.04
C GLY A 262 11.47 -11.51 11.81
N GLU A 263 10.76 -12.57 11.51
CA GLU A 263 10.95 -13.36 10.28
C GLU A 263 10.26 -12.75 9.06
N PHE A 264 9.35 -11.81 9.26
CA PHE A 264 8.53 -11.25 8.18
C PHE A 264 8.82 -9.78 7.88
N PHE A 265 8.95 -8.94 8.91
CA PHE A 265 9.16 -7.52 8.74
C PHE A 265 10.63 -7.16 8.52
N LEU A 266 10.85 -5.99 7.88
CA LEU A 266 12.18 -5.51 7.56
C LEU A 266 12.77 -4.66 8.69
N THR A 267 14.05 -4.90 8.97
CA THR A 267 14.87 -3.91 9.67
C THR A 267 15.31 -2.81 8.70
N ARG A 268 15.83 -1.72 9.24
CA ARG A 268 16.37 -0.59 8.44
C ARG A 268 17.50 -1.04 7.49
N ALA A 269 18.41 -1.90 7.97
CA ALA A 269 19.49 -2.46 7.17
C ALA A 269 18.96 -3.34 6.03
N MET A 270 18.00 -4.22 6.30
CA MET A 270 17.36 -5.05 5.27
C MET A 270 16.62 -4.20 4.24
N THR A 271 15.91 -3.15 4.67
CA THR A 271 15.24 -2.21 3.77
C THR A 271 16.25 -1.60 2.80
N ARG A 272 17.37 -1.06 3.27
CA ARG A 272 18.42 -0.48 2.43
C ARG A 272 18.98 -1.47 1.43
N GLN A 273 19.17 -2.72 1.82
CA GLN A 273 19.63 -3.77 0.94
C GLN A 273 18.60 -4.12 -0.15
N LYS A 274 17.33 -4.26 0.23
CA LYS A 274 16.25 -4.58 -0.71
C LYS A 274 15.98 -3.46 -1.71
N PHE A 275 16.12 -2.21 -1.28
CA PHE A 275 15.85 -1.03 -2.10
C PHE A 275 17.10 -0.43 -2.78
N LYS A 276 18.27 -1.08 -2.70
CA LYS A 276 19.50 -0.55 -3.30
C LYS A 276 19.39 -0.22 -4.80
N ASP A 277 18.53 -0.96 -5.52
CA ASP A 277 18.32 -0.80 -6.97
C ASP A 277 17.11 0.08 -7.31
N ILE A 278 16.49 0.76 -6.33
CA ILE A 278 15.25 1.53 -6.54
C ILE A 278 15.40 2.65 -7.57
N GLU A 279 16.59 3.25 -7.70
CA GLU A 279 16.85 4.27 -8.72
C GLU A 279 16.86 3.69 -10.12
N ARG A 280 17.45 2.48 -10.30
CA ARG A 280 17.42 1.75 -11.56
C ARG A 280 15.98 1.41 -11.95
N TRP A 281 15.18 0.96 -10.98
CA TRP A 281 13.74 0.76 -11.23
C TRP A 281 13.03 2.07 -11.61
N GLY A 282 13.40 3.20 -10.99
CA GLY A 282 12.86 4.51 -11.34
C GLY A 282 13.22 4.99 -12.75
N GLN A 283 14.28 4.42 -13.38
CA GLN A 283 14.61 4.64 -14.79
C GLN A 283 13.79 3.76 -15.73
N MET A 284 13.41 2.56 -15.28
CA MET A 284 12.66 1.58 -16.07
C MET A 284 11.14 1.77 -15.93
N PHE A 285 10.67 2.16 -14.76
CA PHE A 285 9.26 2.25 -14.41
C PHE A 285 8.91 3.63 -13.85
N THR A 286 7.65 4.00 -13.92
CA THR A 286 7.16 5.16 -13.17
C THR A 286 6.96 4.75 -11.71
N ILE A 287 7.93 5.05 -10.84
CA ILE A 287 7.81 4.85 -9.39
C ILE A 287 7.22 6.13 -8.78
N PHE A 288 6.09 6.02 -8.08
CA PHE A 288 5.52 7.12 -7.31
C PHE A 288 6.21 7.20 -5.95
N GLY A 289 6.92 8.27 -5.73
CA GLY A 289 7.71 8.55 -4.53
C GLY A 289 8.65 9.70 -4.79
N THR A 290 8.95 10.50 -3.82
CA THR A 290 9.91 11.61 -4.00
C THR A 290 11.34 11.08 -4.13
N PRO A 291 12.18 11.69 -4.96
CA PRO A 291 13.58 11.24 -5.10
C PRO A 291 14.32 11.14 -3.76
N GLY A 292 14.11 12.14 -2.87
CA GLY A 292 14.71 12.11 -1.54
C GLY A 292 14.28 10.90 -0.70
N TYR A 293 13.03 10.46 -0.83
CA TYR A 293 12.56 9.25 -0.16
C TYR A 293 13.16 7.98 -0.80
N LEU A 294 13.27 7.93 -2.12
CA LEU A 294 13.90 6.78 -2.79
C LEU A 294 15.40 6.67 -2.43
N GLU A 295 16.13 7.79 -2.39
CA GLU A 295 17.51 7.85 -1.89
C GLU A 295 17.61 7.35 -0.43
N PHE A 296 16.64 7.73 0.42
CA PHE A 296 16.57 7.28 1.81
C PHE A 296 16.35 5.77 1.92
N LEU A 297 15.45 5.19 1.15
CA LEU A 297 15.22 3.75 1.11
C LEU A 297 16.48 2.98 0.65
N ALA A 298 17.23 3.54 -0.31
CA ALA A 298 18.49 2.99 -0.79
C ALA A 298 19.69 3.20 0.16
N GLY A 299 19.50 3.90 1.29
CA GLY A 299 20.55 4.18 2.27
C GLY A 299 21.55 5.25 1.85
N LYS A 300 21.22 6.08 0.83
CA LYS A 300 22.10 7.15 0.30
C LYS A 300 21.97 8.45 1.08
N ARG A 301 20.95 8.59 1.91
CA ARG A 301 20.71 9.73 2.81
C ARG A 301 19.87 9.34 4.01
N GLU A 302 19.88 10.19 5.02
CA GLU A 302 18.94 10.13 6.11
C GLU A 302 17.82 11.18 5.93
N LEU A 303 16.65 10.89 6.49
CA LEU A 303 15.51 11.80 6.57
C LEU A 303 14.94 11.75 7.97
N ALA A 304 14.61 12.91 8.52
CA ALA A 304 13.79 12.98 9.73
C ALA A 304 12.34 12.62 9.43
N CYS A 305 11.65 12.01 10.40
CA CYS A 305 10.25 11.66 10.24
C CYS A 305 9.35 12.90 10.35
N SER A 306 8.43 13.06 9.41
CA SER A 306 7.39 14.12 9.36
C SER A 306 5.99 13.53 9.35
N ALA A 307 5.69 12.60 10.27
CA ALA A 307 4.40 11.90 10.33
C ALA A 307 3.19 12.84 10.43
N TRP A 308 3.36 14.04 11.00
CA TRP A 308 2.34 15.09 11.05
C TRP A 308 1.84 15.56 9.68
N ALA A 309 2.63 15.34 8.62
CA ALA A 309 2.26 15.70 7.26
C ALA A 309 1.36 14.66 6.56
N VAL A 310 1.22 13.47 7.16
CA VAL A 310 0.32 12.42 6.68
C VAL A 310 -0.60 11.96 7.82
N PRO A 311 -1.49 12.87 8.27
CA PRO A 311 -2.43 12.55 9.34
C PRO A 311 -3.39 11.42 8.92
N THR A 312 -3.86 10.67 9.91
CA THR A 312 -4.86 9.62 9.74
C THR A 312 -6.15 10.00 10.46
N TYR A 313 -7.28 9.87 9.76
CA TYR A 313 -8.62 10.02 10.34
C TYR A 313 -9.41 8.73 10.19
N ASN A 314 -9.99 8.25 11.28
CA ASN A 314 -10.73 6.99 11.32
C ASN A 314 -11.98 7.07 12.20
N ILE A 315 -12.60 5.92 12.50
CA ILE A 315 -13.83 5.83 13.32
C ILE A 315 -13.69 6.40 14.75
N ARG A 316 -12.47 6.71 15.19
CA ARG A 316 -12.18 7.32 16.50
C ARG A 316 -11.73 8.79 16.41
N GLY A 317 -11.63 9.33 15.20
CA GLY A 317 -11.14 10.68 14.94
C GLY A 317 -9.68 10.71 14.48
N TRP A 318 -8.97 11.80 14.81
CA TRP A 318 -7.58 12.04 14.38
C TRP A 318 -6.61 11.17 15.18
N LYS A 319 -6.06 10.17 14.53
CA LYS A 319 -5.11 9.20 15.12
C LYS A 319 -3.72 9.83 15.32
N ALA A 320 -3.13 9.60 16.47
CA ALA A 320 -1.80 10.09 16.82
C ALA A 320 -0.90 8.97 17.40
N PRO A 321 0.43 9.08 17.26
CA PRO A 321 1.19 10.10 16.56
C PRO A 321 1.31 9.87 15.05
N CYS A 322 1.03 8.67 14.53
CA CYS A 322 1.18 8.37 13.11
C CYS A 322 0.30 7.20 12.67
N TYR A 323 0.38 6.88 11.39
CA TYR A 323 -0.39 5.78 10.77
C TYR A 323 -0.16 4.42 11.44
N VAL A 324 1.08 4.08 11.81
CA VAL A 324 1.45 2.75 12.35
C VAL A 324 1.41 2.65 13.87
N MET A 325 1.39 3.77 14.58
CA MET A 325 1.31 3.82 16.05
C MET A 325 0.05 4.53 16.50
N THR A 326 -0.55 4.03 17.60
CA THR A 326 -1.72 4.64 18.22
C THR A 326 -1.45 4.84 19.71
N GLU A 327 -1.24 6.11 20.11
CA GLU A 327 -1.23 6.51 21.51
C GLU A 327 -2.52 7.20 21.94
N GLY A 328 -3.30 7.66 20.96
CA GLY A 328 -4.58 8.30 21.21
C GLY A 328 -5.24 8.83 19.95
N HIS A 329 -6.38 9.46 20.16
CA HIS A 329 -7.14 10.14 19.11
C HIS A 329 -7.54 11.52 19.59
N HIS A 330 -7.52 12.47 18.67
CA HIS A 330 -7.88 13.85 18.94
C HIS A 330 -9.19 14.19 18.20
N PRO A 331 -10.02 15.08 18.77
CA PRO A 331 -11.29 15.46 18.14
C PRO A 331 -11.11 16.37 16.93
N THR A 332 -9.99 17.11 16.86
CA THR A 332 -9.67 18.01 15.73
C THR A 332 -8.22 17.86 15.29
N TYR A 333 -7.96 18.12 14.01
CA TYR A 333 -6.61 18.12 13.44
C TYR A 333 -5.71 19.17 14.12
N ALA A 334 -6.26 20.35 14.41
CA ALA A 334 -5.54 21.42 15.10
C ALA A 334 -5.07 21.00 16.50
N ARG A 335 -5.95 20.33 17.27
CA ARG A 335 -5.58 19.78 18.58
C ARG A 335 -4.51 18.70 18.47
N MET A 336 -4.63 17.78 17.51
CA MET A 336 -3.60 16.78 17.27
C MET A 336 -2.24 17.42 16.99
N LEU A 337 -2.17 18.46 16.13
CA LEU A 337 -0.92 19.14 15.85
C LEU A 337 -0.31 19.84 17.07
N ALA A 338 -1.15 20.40 17.96
CA ALA A 338 -0.74 21.16 19.14
C ALA A 338 -0.37 20.26 20.33
N GLU A 339 -1.11 19.16 20.55
CA GLU A 339 -1.00 18.34 21.75
C GLU A 339 0.03 17.20 21.62
N VAL A 340 0.26 16.69 20.39
CA VAL A 340 1.25 15.63 20.15
C VAL A 340 2.67 16.17 20.31
N LYS A 341 3.45 15.51 21.16
CA LYS A 341 4.87 15.82 21.37
C LYS A 341 5.69 15.16 20.24
N TRP A 342 5.71 15.80 19.08
CA TRP A 342 6.32 15.27 17.85
C TRP A 342 7.81 14.97 17.98
N ASP A 343 8.52 15.65 18.87
CA ASP A 343 9.93 15.45 19.21
C ASP A 343 10.21 14.12 19.92
N ARG A 344 9.19 13.46 20.45
CA ARG A 344 9.31 12.14 21.08
C ARG A 344 9.24 10.97 20.10
N PHE A 345 8.78 11.21 18.88
CA PHE A 345 8.50 10.15 17.91
C PHE A 345 9.35 10.28 16.65
N GLY A 346 9.35 9.19 15.86
CA GLY A 346 10.05 9.14 14.60
C GLY A 346 11.55 8.94 14.76
N VAL A 347 12.26 9.37 13.75
CA VAL A 347 13.71 9.27 13.64
C VAL A 347 14.27 10.68 13.43
N ASP A 348 15.39 10.97 14.06
CA ASP A 348 16.08 12.25 13.90
C ASP A 348 16.88 12.31 12.58
N GLU A 349 17.54 13.45 12.32
CA GLU A 349 18.32 13.68 11.10
C GLU A 349 19.56 12.76 10.98
N ARG A 350 19.98 12.16 12.09
CA ARG A 350 21.10 11.19 12.14
C ARG A 350 20.64 9.75 11.93
N GLY A 351 19.32 9.51 11.79
CA GLY A 351 18.75 8.20 11.64
C GLY A 351 18.51 7.44 12.95
N CYS A 352 18.61 8.15 14.10
CA CYS A 352 18.35 7.54 15.41
C CYS A 352 16.87 7.63 15.78
N GLY A 353 16.29 6.49 16.16
CA GLY A 353 14.92 6.41 16.68
C GLY A 353 14.78 7.18 17.99
N ARG A 354 13.81 8.10 18.06
CA ARG A 354 13.45 8.82 19.28
C ARG A 354 12.58 7.97 20.20
N ASP A 355 11.86 7.04 19.62
CA ASP A 355 11.08 5.99 20.26
C ASP A 355 11.55 4.64 19.72
N SER A 356 11.71 3.63 20.58
CA SER A 356 12.21 2.32 20.16
C SER A 356 11.36 1.67 19.05
N ARG A 357 10.06 1.96 19.02
CA ARG A 357 9.12 1.52 17.98
C ARG A 357 9.39 2.16 16.63
N CYS A 358 10.17 3.25 16.57
CA CYS A 358 10.50 3.97 15.34
C CYS A 358 11.85 3.58 14.75
N GLU A 359 12.68 2.80 15.47
CA GLU A 359 14.06 2.52 15.10
C GLU A 359 14.20 1.92 13.70
N ASN A 360 13.38 0.92 13.38
CA ASN A 360 13.40 0.26 12.07
C ASN A 360 12.46 0.88 11.04
N CYS A 361 11.68 1.89 11.43
CA CYS A 361 10.66 2.47 10.55
C CYS A 361 11.29 3.27 9.39
N MET A 362 10.88 2.93 8.18
CA MET A 362 11.18 3.65 6.94
C MET A 362 9.93 3.87 6.09
N MET A 363 8.76 3.92 6.73
CA MET A 363 7.45 4.02 6.06
C MET A 363 7.29 5.33 5.28
N HIS A 364 6.70 5.24 4.09
CA HIS A 364 6.41 6.38 3.22
C HIS A 364 5.61 7.47 3.94
N SER A 365 4.61 7.11 4.76
CA SER A 365 3.78 8.08 5.49
C SER A 365 4.56 8.96 6.49
N GLY A 366 5.74 8.51 6.93
CA GLY A 366 6.61 9.29 7.83
C GLY A 366 7.72 10.05 7.12
N PHE A 367 8.29 9.47 6.07
CA PHE A 367 9.55 9.97 5.49
C PHE A 367 9.42 10.58 4.10
N GLU A 368 8.43 10.19 3.30
CA GLU A 368 8.24 10.78 1.98
C GLU A 368 7.92 12.28 2.04
N PRO A 369 7.08 12.78 2.99
CA PRO A 369 6.87 14.21 3.13
C PRO A 369 8.15 14.97 3.41
N SER A 370 9.09 14.40 4.18
CA SER A 370 10.39 15.05 4.46
C SER A 370 11.20 15.27 3.19
N GLY A 371 11.19 14.30 2.27
CA GLY A 371 11.78 14.45 0.95
C GLY A 371 11.10 15.51 0.09
N ALA A 372 9.76 15.59 0.16
CA ALA A 372 8.97 16.57 -0.58
C ALA A 372 9.12 18.00 -0.02
N LEU A 373 9.22 18.14 1.30
CA LEU A 373 9.25 19.42 2.01
C LEU A 373 10.65 19.97 2.21
N SER A 374 11.70 19.27 1.81
CA SER A 374 13.07 19.73 1.89
C SER A 374 13.24 21.12 1.29
N SER A 375 13.95 22.00 2.00
CA SER A 375 14.28 23.35 1.54
C SER A 375 15.65 23.44 0.88
N SER A 376 16.38 22.31 0.77
CA SER A 376 17.67 22.25 0.09
C SER A 376 17.52 22.64 -1.38
N PRO A 377 18.37 23.54 -1.93
CA PRO A 377 18.36 23.85 -3.37
C PRO A 377 18.54 22.61 -4.25
N ARG A 378 19.40 21.65 -3.83
CA ARG A 378 19.60 20.36 -4.50
C ARG A 378 18.29 19.57 -4.57
N ASP A 379 17.60 19.42 -3.44
CA ASP A 379 16.37 18.63 -3.40
C ASP A 379 15.23 19.33 -4.17
N SER A 380 15.15 20.64 -4.10
CA SER A 380 14.18 21.42 -4.87
C SER A 380 14.37 21.22 -6.37
N TRP A 381 15.63 21.24 -6.85
CA TRP A 381 15.96 20.99 -8.25
C TRP A 381 15.68 19.53 -8.66
N ILE A 382 16.05 18.56 -7.84
CA ILE A 382 15.80 17.14 -8.10
C ILE A 382 14.30 16.86 -8.12
N ASN A 383 13.53 17.40 -7.15
CA ASN A 383 12.07 17.30 -7.12
C ASN A 383 11.43 17.96 -8.35
N PHE A 384 11.94 19.10 -8.79
CA PHE A 384 11.47 19.76 -10.01
C PHE A 384 11.71 18.88 -11.23
N LYS A 385 12.93 18.41 -11.44
CA LYS A 385 13.26 17.50 -12.56
C LYS A 385 12.42 16.22 -12.53
N TYR A 386 12.20 15.66 -11.36
CA TYR A 386 11.42 14.45 -11.17
C TYR A 386 9.95 14.65 -11.55
N ASN A 387 9.36 15.76 -11.13
CA ASN A 387 7.95 16.02 -11.35
C ASN A 387 7.64 16.58 -12.76
N PHE A 388 8.56 17.34 -13.36
CA PHE A 388 8.35 18.02 -14.65
C PHE A 388 9.21 17.46 -15.79
N GLY A 389 10.19 16.61 -15.50
CA GLY A 389 11.02 15.93 -16.49
C GLY A 389 10.28 14.83 -17.27
N SER A 390 10.98 14.21 -18.21
CA SER A 390 10.48 13.07 -18.98
C SER A 390 10.16 11.89 -18.05
N ARG A 391 9.09 11.17 -18.39
CA ARG A 391 8.79 9.86 -17.76
C ARG A 391 9.64 8.79 -18.43
N PRO A 392 9.89 7.65 -17.74
CA PRO A 392 10.30 6.44 -18.43
C PRO A 392 9.35 6.19 -19.60
N ALA A 393 9.88 5.67 -20.72
CA ALA A 393 9.03 5.27 -21.83
C ALA A 393 7.95 4.30 -21.32
N PRO A 394 6.70 4.40 -21.83
CA PRO A 394 5.68 3.42 -21.47
C PRO A 394 6.21 2.02 -21.79
N TYR A 395 6.09 1.12 -20.82
CA TYR A 395 6.45 -0.26 -21.06
C TYR A 395 5.54 -0.82 -22.17
N PRO A 396 6.08 -1.48 -23.19
CA PRO A 396 5.25 -1.95 -24.29
C PRO A 396 4.18 -2.91 -23.76
N SER A 397 2.92 -2.62 -24.06
CA SER A 397 1.85 -3.56 -23.76
C SER A 397 2.10 -4.85 -24.52
N SER A 398 2.12 -5.98 -23.84
CA SER A 398 2.19 -7.28 -24.45
C SER A 398 0.82 -7.97 -24.37
N PRO A 399 0.05 -8.00 -25.48
CA PRO A 399 -1.21 -8.74 -25.53
C PRO A 399 -1.01 -10.22 -25.18
N GLU A 400 0.17 -10.77 -25.44
CA GLU A 400 0.52 -12.15 -25.15
C GLU A 400 0.69 -12.40 -23.63
N LEU A 401 1.42 -11.54 -22.92
CA LEU A 401 1.54 -11.60 -21.46
C LEU A 401 0.18 -11.41 -20.80
N THR A 402 -0.62 -10.47 -21.32
CA THR A 402 -1.98 -10.23 -20.84
C THR A 402 -2.85 -11.48 -21.06
N ARG A 403 -2.84 -12.09 -22.26
CA ARG A 403 -3.57 -13.32 -22.56
C ARG A 403 -3.07 -14.51 -21.74
N ALA A 404 -1.77 -14.66 -21.53
CA ALA A 404 -1.20 -15.72 -20.70
C ALA A 404 -1.74 -15.64 -19.27
N ALA A 405 -1.83 -14.45 -18.68
CA ALA A 405 -2.42 -14.24 -17.37
C ALA A 405 -3.91 -14.57 -17.32
N TYR A 406 -4.67 -14.29 -18.40
CA TYR A 406 -6.11 -14.57 -18.48
C TYR A 406 -6.42 -16.03 -18.82
N ASN A 407 -5.63 -16.70 -19.64
CA ASN A 407 -5.89 -18.07 -20.07
C ASN A 407 -5.53 -19.15 -19.03
N GLY A 408 -5.25 -18.75 -17.80
CA GLY A 408 -4.92 -19.66 -16.71
C GLY A 408 -3.55 -20.34 -16.88
N ALA A 409 -2.72 -19.86 -17.81
CA ALA A 409 -1.28 -20.12 -17.77
C ALA A 409 -0.75 -19.40 -16.54
N SER A 410 -0.69 -20.11 -15.40
CA SER A 410 -0.12 -19.54 -14.18
C SER A 410 1.33 -19.17 -14.48
N ILE A 411 1.64 -17.90 -14.29
CA ILE A 411 3.01 -17.43 -14.19
C ILE A 411 3.52 -18.06 -12.89
N GLY A 412 4.24 -19.18 -12.98
CA GLY A 412 4.75 -19.92 -11.83
C GLY A 412 4.00 -21.20 -11.43
N LYS A 413 3.31 -21.90 -12.34
CA LYS A 413 2.56 -23.16 -12.02
C LYS A 413 3.37 -24.26 -11.35
N GLY A 414 4.68 -24.33 -11.54
CA GLY A 414 5.51 -25.36 -10.94
C GLY A 414 5.60 -25.28 -9.41
N HIS A 415 5.42 -24.11 -8.84
CA HIS A 415 5.58 -23.88 -7.38
C HIS A 415 4.26 -23.86 -6.59
N LEU A 416 3.10 -23.70 -7.24
CA LEU A 416 1.81 -23.61 -6.56
C LEU A 416 1.35 -24.92 -5.91
N ALA A 417 1.61 -26.06 -6.54
CA ALA A 417 1.22 -27.37 -6.00
C ALA A 417 2.08 -27.73 -4.77
N GLU A 418 3.40 -27.52 -4.89
CA GLU A 418 4.35 -27.80 -3.80
C GLU A 418 4.16 -26.86 -2.61
N ALA A 419 3.85 -25.60 -2.89
CA ALA A 419 3.60 -24.62 -1.84
C ALA A 419 2.21 -24.78 -1.19
N LYS A 420 1.17 -25.20 -1.93
CA LYS A 420 -0.11 -25.64 -1.32
C LYS A 420 0.11 -26.79 -0.35
N GLU A 421 0.93 -27.76 -0.69
CA GLU A 421 1.27 -28.85 0.22
C GLU A 421 2.10 -28.38 1.42
N ALA A 422 3.04 -27.45 1.23
CA ALA A 422 3.83 -26.89 2.33
C ALA A 422 2.96 -26.07 3.29
N VAL A 423 2.10 -25.17 2.75
CA VAL A 423 1.14 -24.38 3.53
C VAL A 423 0.13 -25.29 4.23
N ASN A 424 -0.42 -26.30 3.54
CA ASN A 424 -1.37 -27.25 4.16
C ASN A 424 -0.69 -28.11 5.22
N ARG A 425 0.58 -28.47 5.07
CA ARG A 425 1.37 -29.19 6.09
C ARG A 425 1.64 -28.30 7.31
N GLU A 426 1.98 -27.04 7.11
CA GLU A 426 2.14 -26.06 8.21
C GLU A 426 0.83 -25.82 8.95
N PHE A 427 -0.29 -25.64 8.22
CA PHE A 427 -1.61 -25.48 8.84
C PHE A 427 -2.11 -26.75 9.54
N ALA A 428 -1.80 -27.94 9.03
CA ALA A 428 -2.10 -29.20 9.70
C ALA A 428 -1.30 -29.34 11.00
N GLY A 429 -0.04 -28.93 11.01
CA GLY A 429 0.82 -28.86 12.19
C GLY A 429 0.27 -27.90 13.25
N VAL A 430 -0.20 -26.73 12.83
CA VAL A 430 -0.81 -25.72 13.73
C VAL A 430 -2.13 -26.24 14.31
N LYS A 431 -3.02 -26.85 13.51
CA LYS A 431 -4.27 -27.46 14.00
C LYS A 431 -3.99 -28.57 15.03
N SER A 432 -2.96 -29.37 14.85
CA SER A 432 -2.58 -30.42 15.79
C SER A 432 -1.95 -29.88 17.07
N ALA A 433 -1.23 -28.76 17.02
CA ALA A 433 -0.68 -28.07 18.17
C ALA A 433 -1.77 -27.41 19.03
N PHE A 434 -2.78 -26.77 18.39
CA PHE A 434 -3.94 -26.22 19.09
C PHE A 434 -4.86 -27.29 19.71
N ALA A 435 -4.94 -28.47 19.10
CA ALA A 435 -5.72 -29.58 19.67
C ALA A 435 -5.09 -30.23 20.91
N ARG A 436 -3.79 -30.01 21.17
CA ARG A 436 -3.06 -30.58 22.31
C ARG A 436 -2.82 -29.59 23.47
N GLY A 437 -3.09 -28.30 23.28
CA GLY A 437 -2.86 -27.23 24.26
C GLY A 437 -4.14 -26.75 24.91
N GLY A 438 -4.83 -27.61 25.65
CA GLY A 438 -5.82 -27.18 26.63
C GLY A 438 -5.11 -26.78 27.90
N ASN A 439 -5.44 -25.56 28.39
CA ASN A 439 -5.23 -25.05 29.76
C ASN A 439 -3.81 -25.18 30.36
N ASP A 440 -3.07 -24.06 30.37
CA ASP A 440 -2.36 -23.57 31.55
C ASP A 440 -1.40 -22.45 31.13
N LEU A 441 -1.77 -21.20 31.38
CA LEU A 441 -0.86 -20.07 31.41
C LEU A 441 -0.92 -19.41 32.79
N PRO A 442 0.19 -19.29 33.52
CA PRO A 442 0.25 -18.49 34.72
C PRO A 442 0.27 -17.00 34.42
N HIS A 443 -0.55 -16.27 35.17
CA HIS A 443 -0.47 -14.82 35.25
C HIS A 443 0.75 -14.41 36.04
N ASP A 444 1.63 -13.60 35.50
CA ASP A 444 2.58 -12.85 36.30
C ASP A 444 2.57 -11.37 35.90
N HIS A 445 2.27 -10.53 36.87
CA HIS A 445 2.34 -9.10 36.82
C HIS A 445 3.62 -8.65 37.51
N SER A 446 4.59 -8.12 36.80
CA SER A 446 5.60 -7.27 37.42
C SER A 446 6.02 -6.13 36.47
N HIS A 447 5.64 -4.92 36.85
CA HIS A 447 6.16 -3.69 36.29
C HIS A 447 7.58 -3.46 36.81
N GLY A 448 8.55 -3.50 35.92
CA GLY A 448 9.93 -3.04 36.16
C GLY A 448 10.25 -1.84 35.31
N ASN A 449 10.31 -0.67 35.93
CA ASN A 449 10.72 0.59 35.30
C ASN A 449 12.26 0.67 35.39
N SER A 450 13.00 0.60 34.30
CA SER A 450 14.41 0.96 34.28
C SER A 450 14.70 1.82 33.05
N GLY A 451 14.87 3.13 33.33
CA GLY A 451 15.37 4.09 32.37
C GLY A 451 16.85 3.80 32.05
N GLY A 452 17.10 3.46 30.79
CA GLY A 452 18.45 3.36 30.23
C GLY A 452 18.55 4.29 29.03
N SER A 453 19.35 5.34 29.12
CA SER A 453 19.75 6.19 28.02
C SER A 453 20.68 5.40 27.09
N GLY A 454 20.10 4.71 26.10
CA GLY A 454 20.86 4.01 25.08
C GLY A 454 21.40 4.98 24.04
N GLY A 455 22.71 5.20 24.04
CA GLY A 455 23.40 5.87 22.96
C GLY A 455 23.29 5.08 21.67
N CYS A 456 23.04 5.74 20.57
CA CYS A 456 23.03 5.17 19.22
C CYS A 456 24.43 4.67 18.88
N SER A 457 24.70 3.37 19.09
CA SER A 457 25.98 2.75 18.72
C SER A 457 25.90 2.24 17.28
N THR A 458 26.77 2.73 16.42
CA THR A 458 27.06 2.16 15.10
C THR A 458 27.90 0.91 15.27
N GLY A 459 27.36 -0.10 15.94
CA GLY A 459 28.03 -1.39 16.09
C GLY A 459 27.93 -2.19 14.80
N ALA A 460 29.06 -2.60 14.24
CA ALA A 460 29.11 -3.63 13.22
C ALA A 460 28.53 -4.92 13.79
N ALA A 461 27.28 -5.20 13.42
CA ALA A 461 26.61 -6.41 13.83
C ALA A 461 27.18 -7.60 13.06
N ASN A 462 27.51 -8.67 13.76
CA ASN A 462 27.80 -9.99 13.19
C ASN A 462 26.66 -10.37 12.25
N ASP A 463 27.02 -10.74 11.02
CA ASP A 463 26.09 -11.06 9.92
C ASP A 463 25.32 -12.35 10.20
N PRO A 464 24.02 -12.30 10.57
CA PRO A 464 23.19 -13.49 10.77
C PRO A 464 22.96 -14.28 9.47
N LEU A 465 23.22 -13.65 8.31
CA LEU A 465 23.11 -14.27 6.99
C LEU A 465 24.24 -15.30 6.70
N ALA A 466 25.35 -15.24 7.40
CA ALA A 466 26.43 -16.21 7.20
C ALA A 466 25.99 -17.62 7.61
N ASP A 467 25.23 -17.74 8.70
CA ASP A 467 24.74 -19.03 9.23
C ASP A 467 23.61 -19.60 8.33
N LEU A 468 22.71 -18.74 7.84
CA LEU A 468 21.64 -19.15 6.93
C LEU A 468 22.17 -19.55 5.54
N LYS A 469 23.14 -18.82 5.01
CA LYS A 469 23.82 -19.19 3.76
C LYS A 469 24.57 -20.52 3.88
N ALA A 470 25.18 -20.80 5.03
CA ALA A 470 25.82 -22.07 5.31
C ALA A 470 24.81 -23.23 5.35
N LYS A 471 23.64 -23.02 5.95
CA LYS A 471 22.55 -24.03 6.03
C LYS A 471 21.91 -24.29 4.66
N ILE A 472 21.70 -23.26 3.83
CA ILE A 472 21.17 -23.39 2.45
C ILE A 472 22.21 -24.08 1.55
N ALA A 473 23.49 -23.77 1.69
CA ALA A 473 24.56 -24.44 0.94
C ALA A 473 24.74 -25.90 1.36
N ALA A 474 24.50 -26.25 2.61
CA ALA A 474 24.52 -27.62 3.11
C ALA A 474 23.33 -28.43 2.60
N ALA A 475 22.11 -27.85 2.56
CA ALA A 475 20.93 -28.49 2.00
C ALA A 475 21.08 -28.81 0.51
N LYS A 476 21.62 -27.88 -0.29
CA LYS A 476 21.89 -28.10 -1.72
C LYS A 476 22.96 -29.16 -2.02
N ARG A 477 23.88 -29.45 -1.07
CA ARG A 477 24.89 -30.50 -1.22
C ARG A 477 24.34 -31.90 -0.94
N VAL A 478 23.20 -32.00 -0.28
CA VAL A 478 22.54 -33.29 -0.01
C VAL A 478 21.75 -33.76 -1.22
N GLU A 479 21.13 -32.83 -2.00
CA GLU A 479 20.37 -33.16 -3.23
C GLU A 479 21.24 -33.63 -4.39
N VAL A 480 22.52 -33.22 -4.47
CA VAL A 480 23.41 -33.60 -5.58
C VAL A 480 24.11 -34.97 -5.35
N LYS A 481 23.88 -35.63 -4.21
CA LYS A 481 24.43 -36.96 -3.90
C LYS A 481 23.42 -38.12 -3.99
N SER A 482 22.20 -37.87 -4.49
CA SER A 482 21.15 -38.88 -4.67
C SER A 482 20.71 -39.05 -6.13
N GLU A 483 21.59 -38.78 -7.10
CA GLU A 483 21.50 -39.28 -8.49
C GLU A 483 22.65 -40.20 -8.81
#